data_16b6117ac64ac0a70737300b4bd23c88
#
_entry.id   16b6117ac64ac0a70737300b4bd23c88
#
_cell.length_a   1.000
_cell.length_b   1.000
_cell.length_c   1.000
_cell.angle_alpha   90.00
_cell.angle_beta   90.00
_cell.angle_gamma   90.00
#
_symmetry.space_group_name_H-M   'P 1'
#
loop_
_entity.id
_entity.type
_entity.pdbx_description
1 polymer ?
#
loop_
_entity_poly.entity_id
_entity_poly.type
_entity_poly.pdbx_seq_one_letter_code
_entity_poly.pdbx_strand_id
1 'polypeptide(L)'
;LITVAKGLGGGLPLSGVTGRASIMDSAHAGGLGGTYGGNPLSIAAAHAVLDVIESENLCARAMRVGQRMRSHLESLAKEVPAIGDVRGLGAMIAFELVKDPKTKSPDAAVTAAILAAAEKRGLILLSCGTDANVVRLLAPLTISDAVLEEGLGILSASVREACGIESARAVA
;
A
#
# COMPACT_ATOMS: atom_id res chain seq x y z
N LEU A 1 -22.22 0.46 -6.39
CA LEU A 1 -21.92 0.83 -5.02
C LEU A 1 -20.44 1.08 -4.85
N ILE A 2 -20.08 2.11 -4.09
CA ILE A 2 -18.71 2.41 -3.67
C ILE A 2 -18.71 2.48 -2.15
N THR A 3 -17.82 1.73 -1.51
CA THR A 3 -17.60 1.77 -0.07
C THR A 3 -16.33 2.53 0.22
N VAL A 4 -16.35 3.40 1.22
CA VAL A 4 -15.21 4.21 1.67
C VAL A 4 -15.06 4.08 3.17
N ALA A 5 -13.82 4.03 3.65
CA ALA A 5 -13.49 3.92 5.06
C ALA A 5 -12.04 4.34 5.34
N LYS A 6 -11.46 3.89 6.45
CA LYS A 6 -10.04 4.04 6.80
C LYS A 6 -9.61 5.50 6.83
N GLY A 7 -8.77 5.93 5.88
CA GLY A 7 -8.26 7.29 5.78
C GLY A 7 -9.31 8.39 5.65
N LEU A 8 -10.58 8.04 5.31
CA LEU A 8 -11.67 9.01 5.21
C LEU A 8 -11.85 9.83 6.50
N GLY A 9 -11.73 9.21 7.65
CA GLY A 9 -11.93 9.87 8.95
C GLY A 9 -10.66 10.44 9.58
N GLY A 10 -9.53 10.45 8.87
CA GLY A 10 -8.27 11.00 9.38
C GLY A 10 -7.78 10.35 10.69
N GLY A 11 -8.14 9.09 10.94
CA GLY A 11 -7.86 8.35 12.17
C GLY A 11 -9.08 8.15 13.07
N LEU A 12 -10.18 8.86 12.83
CA LEU A 12 -11.45 8.63 13.53
C LEU A 12 -12.28 7.55 12.82
N PRO A 13 -13.09 6.76 13.56
CA PRO A 13 -13.93 5.72 12.99
C PRO A 13 -15.02 6.33 12.10
N LEU A 14 -14.90 6.13 10.79
CA LEU A 14 -15.90 6.53 9.81
C LEU A 14 -15.86 5.60 8.61
N SER A 15 -17.03 5.22 8.15
CA SER A 15 -17.22 4.56 6.87
C SER A 15 -18.46 5.11 6.18
N GLY A 16 -18.51 5.00 4.88
CA GLY A 16 -19.64 5.40 4.07
C GLY A 16 -19.84 4.47 2.89
N VAL A 17 -21.03 4.51 2.35
CA VAL A 17 -21.38 3.88 1.08
C VAL A 17 -22.13 4.87 0.22
N THR A 18 -21.83 4.89 -1.06
CA THR A 18 -22.54 5.68 -2.06
C THR A 18 -22.85 4.82 -3.27
N GLY A 19 -23.89 5.16 -4.00
CA GLY A 19 -24.30 4.39 -5.18
C GLY A 19 -25.49 5.00 -5.91
N ARG A 20 -25.95 4.27 -6.91
CA ARG A 20 -27.17 4.67 -7.65
C ARG A 20 -28.37 4.69 -6.71
N ALA A 21 -29.22 5.72 -6.81
CA ALA A 21 -30.42 5.88 -5.98
C ALA A 21 -31.30 4.62 -5.99
N SER A 22 -31.52 4.01 -7.16
CA SER A 22 -32.30 2.78 -7.30
C SER A 22 -31.81 1.59 -6.46
N ILE A 23 -30.53 1.62 -6.02
CA ILE A 23 -29.96 0.60 -5.12
C ILE A 23 -29.98 1.13 -3.67
N MET A 24 -29.58 2.36 -3.47
CA MET A 24 -29.50 2.95 -2.13
C MET A 24 -30.90 3.06 -1.47
N ASP A 25 -31.91 3.42 -2.25
CA ASP A 25 -33.28 3.62 -1.78
C ASP A 25 -34.06 2.28 -1.62
N SER A 26 -33.43 1.14 -1.96
CA SER A 26 -34.04 -0.17 -1.73
C SER A 26 -34.02 -0.61 -0.27
N ALA A 27 -33.22 0.03 0.58
CA ALA A 27 -33.21 -0.26 2.01
C ALA A 27 -34.48 0.30 2.66
N HIS A 28 -35.17 -0.54 3.44
CA HIS A 28 -36.35 -0.08 4.19
C HIS A 28 -35.96 0.90 5.29
N ALA A 29 -36.92 1.71 5.74
CA ALA A 29 -36.70 2.64 6.85
C ALA A 29 -36.18 1.90 8.10
N GLY A 30 -35.05 2.39 8.66
CA GLY A 30 -34.35 1.74 9.79
C GLY A 30 -33.53 0.50 9.42
N GLY A 31 -33.45 0.10 8.14
CA GLY A 31 -32.69 -1.06 7.69
C GLY A 31 -31.16 -0.85 7.67
N LEU A 32 -30.72 0.39 7.68
CA LEU A 32 -29.32 0.78 7.74
C LEU A 32 -29.09 1.72 8.91
N GLY A 33 -28.06 1.48 9.68
CA GLY A 33 -27.71 2.35 10.77
C GLY A 33 -26.85 1.67 11.84
N GLY A 34 -26.42 2.45 12.80
CA GLY A 34 -25.69 2.01 13.99
C GLY A 34 -25.59 3.15 14.98
N THR A 35 -25.39 2.84 16.24
CA THR A 35 -25.35 3.81 17.34
C THR A 35 -24.35 4.95 17.11
N TYR A 36 -23.24 4.68 16.44
CA TYR A 36 -22.19 5.65 16.13
C TYR A 36 -22.28 6.22 14.71
N GLY A 37 -23.33 5.85 13.95
CA GLY A 37 -23.56 6.36 12.60
C GLY A 37 -23.73 7.88 12.61
N GLY A 38 -23.02 8.56 11.70
CA GLY A 38 -23.11 10.03 11.62
C GLY A 38 -22.46 10.79 12.78
N ASN A 39 -21.46 10.19 13.48
CA ASN A 39 -20.77 10.88 14.55
C ASN A 39 -20.20 12.22 14.07
N PRO A 40 -20.58 13.39 14.69
CA PRO A 40 -20.20 14.70 14.18
C PRO A 40 -18.70 14.98 14.20
N LEU A 41 -17.96 14.42 15.16
CA LEU A 41 -16.50 14.56 15.22
C LEU A 41 -15.82 13.86 14.03
N SER A 42 -16.25 12.63 13.75
CA SER A 42 -15.73 11.86 12.61
C SER A 42 -16.10 12.51 11.27
N ILE A 43 -17.28 13.10 11.16
CA ILE A 43 -17.72 13.84 9.97
C ILE A 43 -16.89 15.11 9.79
N ALA A 44 -16.66 15.87 10.84
CA ALA A 44 -15.82 17.08 10.78
C ALA A 44 -14.37 16.73 10.36
N ALA A 45 -13.82 15.63 10.88
CA ALA A 45 -12.51 15.12 10.48
C ALA A 45 -12.50 14.71 8.99
N ALA A 46 -13.57 14.08 8.51
CA ALA A 46 -13.66 13.67 7.10
C ALA A 46 -13.72 14.88 6.15
N HIS A 47 -14.42 15.94 6.51
CA HIS A 47 -14.40 17.20 5.75
C HIS A 47 -12.97 17.74 5.66
N ALA A 48 -12.27 17.84 6.78
CA ALA A 48 -10.88 18.30 6.80
C ALA A 48 -9.96 17.43 5.93
N VAL A 49 -10.16 16.10 5.93
CA VAL A 49 -9.41 15.17 5.07
C VAL A 49 -9.68 15.46 3.58
N LEU A 50 -10.92 15.70 3.20
CA LEU A 50 -11.28 16.01 1.82
C LEU A 50 -10.68 17.35 1.38
N ASP A 51 -10.73 18.36 2.25
CA ASP A 51 -10.12 19.68 2.00
C ASP A 51 -8.60 19.57 1.79
N VAL A 52 -7.90 18.74 2.57
CA VAL A 52 -6.47 18.48 2.41
C VAL A 52 -6.19 17.73 1.11
N ILE A 53 -6.98 16.70 0.77
CA ILE A 53 -6.83 15.96 -0.49
C ILE A 53 -6.91 16.91 -1.69
N GLU A 54 -7.84 17.86 -1.66
CA GLU A 54 -8.05 18.82 -2.74
C GLU A 54 -6.95 19.89 -2.74
N SER A 55 -6.74 20.59 -1.61
CA SER A 55 -5.81 21.72 -1.51
C SER A 55 -4.35 21.34 -1.75
N GLU A 56 -3.93 20.14 -1.33
CA GLU A 56 -2.57 19.61 -1.55
C GLU A 56 -2.45 18.77 -2.83
N ASN A 57 -3.53 18.65 -3.60
CA ASN A 57 -3.58 17.85 -4.83
C ASN A 57 -3.04 16.40 -4.62
N LEU A 58 -3.50 15.76 -3.53
CA LEU A 58 -2.95 14.45 -3.11
C LEU A 58 -3.23 13.34 -4.11
N CYS A 59 -4.24 13.43 -4.97
CA CYS A 59 -4.46 12.46 -6.04
C CYS A 59 -3.30 12.48 -7.05
N ALA A 60 -2.84 13.66 -7.47
CA ALA A 60 -1.67 13.77 -8.34
C ALA A 60 -0.37 13.36 -7.61
N ARG A 61 -0.26 13.66 -6.30
CA ARG A 61 0.86 13.18 -5.47
C ARG A 61 0.89 11.65 -5.41
N ALA A 62 -0.27 10.99 -5.23
CA ALA A 62 -0.38 9.55 -5.22
C ALA A 62 0.15 8.92 -6.52
N MET A 63 -0.17 9.52 -7.66
CA MET A 63 0.35 9.03 -8.96
C MET A 63 1.87 9.15 -9.04
N ARG A 64 2.47 10.26 -8.60
CA ARG A 64 3.93 10.45 -8.61
C ARG A 64 4.64 9.48 -7.67
N VAL A 65 4.17 9.34 -6.43
CA VAL A 65 4.73 8.41 -5.44
C VAL A 65 4.63 6.97 -5.97
N GLY A 66 3.47 6.60 -6.48
CA GLY A 66 3.25 5.26 -7.04
C GLY A 66 4.13 4.96 -8.25
N GLN A 67 4.30 5.91 -9.17
CA GLN A 67 5.21 5.75 -10.30
C GLN A 67 6.66 5.56 -9.84
N ARG A 68 7.09 6.29 -8.81
CA ARG A 68 8.45 6.15 -8.27
C ARG A 68 8.66 4.78 -7.63
N MET A 69 7.69 4.31 -6.79
CA MET A 69 7.72 2.97 -6.20
C MET A 69 7.74 1.88 -7.28
N ARG A 70 6.86 1.98 -8.27
CA ARG A 70 6.76 1.02 -9.37
C ARG A 70 8.06 0.92 -10.15
N SER A 71 8.60 2.04 -10.62
CA SER A 71 9.86 2.07 -11.39
C SER A 71 11.02 1.46 -10.61
N HIS A 72 11.07 1.71 -9.28
CA HIS A 72 12.07 1.13 -8.41
C HIS A 72 11.94 -0.39 -8.31
N LEU A 73 10.73 -0.90 -8.08
CA LEU A 73 10.46 -2.33 -7.98
C LEU A 73 10.66 -3.06 -9.31
N GLU A 74 10.25 -2.46 -10.42
CA GLU A 74 10.48 -3.01 -11.77
C GLU A 74 11.99 -3.08 -12.11
N SER A 75 12.79 -2.13 -11.62
CA SER A 75 14.24 -2.21 -11.73
C SER A 75 14.81 -3.34 -10.87
N LEU A 76 14.36 -3.43 -9.62
CA LEU A 76 14.79 -4.49 -8.70
C LEU A 76 14.40 -5.89 -9.21
N ALA A 77 13.23 -6.02 -9.83
CA ALA A 77 12.76 -7.29 -10.39
C ALA A 77 13.64 -7.82 -11.53
N LYS A 78 14.39 -6.96 -12.23
CA LYS A 78 15.37 -7.39 -13.25
C LYS A 78 16.59 -8.07 -12.62
N GLU A 79 16.91 -7.72 -11.38
CA GLU A 79 18.03 -8.28 -10.62
C GLU A 79 17.61 -9.48 -9.77
N VAL A 80 16.33 -9.50 -9.35
CA VAL A 80 15.79 -10.47 -8.39
C VAL A 80 14.66 -11.28 -9.04
N PRO A 81 14.95 -12.43 -9.66
CA PRO A 81 13.93 -13.26 -10.34
C PRO A 81 12.80 -13.75 -9.43
N ALA A 82 13.00 -13.76 -8.12
CA ALA A 82 11.96 -14.08 -7.13
C ALA A 82 10.82 -13.06 -7.11
N ILE A 83 10.99 -11.83 -7.64
CA ILE A 83 9.92 -10.87 -7.84
C ILE A 83 9.15 -11.29 -9.11
N GLY A 84 8.03 -11.95 -8.91
CA GLY A 84 7.22 -12.52 -9.99
C GLY A 84 6.26 -11.53 -10.65
N ASP A 85 5.85 -10.48 -9.93
CA ASP A 85 4.94 -9.46 -10.44
C ASP A 85 5.07 -8.15 -9.65
N VAL A 86 4.80 -7.01 -10.32
CA VAL A 86 4.71 -5.69 -9.71
C VAL A 86 3.44 -5.01 -10.21
N ARG A 87 2.50 -4.69 -9.31
CA ARG A 87 1.18 -4.16 -9.67
C ARG A 87 0.70 -3.11 -8.69
N GLY A 88 -0.33 -2.36 -9.08
CA GLY A 88 -1.01 -1.39 -8.22
C GLY A 88 -1.50 -0.17 -8.98
N LEU A 89 -2.17 0.72 -8.26
CA LEU A 89 -2.69 1.98 -8.77
C LEU A 89 -2.34 3.11 -7.79
N GLY A 90 -1.88 4.25 -8.32
CA GLY A 90 -1.43 5.35 -7.49
C GLY A 90 -0.35 4.90 -6.51
N ALA A 91 -0.41 5.36 -5.27
CA ALA A 91 0.56 5.02 -4.24
C ALA A 91 0.33 3.64 -3.56
N MET A 92 -0.66 2.86 -4.00
CA MET A 92 -0.86 1.50 -3.52
C MET A 92 -0.22 0.52 -4.49
N ILE A 93 1.05 0.21 -4.25
CA ILE A 93 1.86 -0.68 -5.09
C ILE A 93 2.19 -1.96 -4.32
N ALA A 94 2.19 -3.08 -5.02
CA ALA A 94 2.54 -4.37 -4.46
C ALA A 94 3.51 -5.11 -5.38
N PHE A 95 4.33 -5.97 -4.78
CA PHE A 95 5.13 -6.94 -5.51
C PHE A 95 4.94 -8.33 -4.93
N GLU A 96 5.03 -9.34 -5.77
CA GLU A 96 4.74 -10.73 -5.46
C GLU A 96 5.99 -11.57 -5.53
N LEU A 97 6.21 -12.38 -4.50
CA LEU A 97 7.37 -13.27 -4.39
C LEU A 97 6.99 -14.67 -4.83
N VAL A 98 7.81 -15.24 -5.70
CA VAL A 98 7.62 -16.56 -6.29
C VAL A 98 8.88 -17.41 -6.19
N LYS A 99 8.71 -18.74 -6.00
CA LYS A 99 9.80 -19.70 -5.99
C LYS A 99 10.37 -19.93 -7.39
N ASP A 100 9.51 -19.85 -8.39
CA ASP A 100 9.87 -20.08 -9.79
C ASP A 100 9.13 -19.06 -10.68
N PRO A 101 9.87 -18.23 -11.44
CA PRO A 101 9.28 -17.24 -12.34
C PRO A 101 8.34 -17.81 -13.41
N LYS A 102 8.51 -19.08 -13.80
CA LYS A 102 7.68 -19.73 -14.83
C LYS A 102 6.36 -20.23 -14.27
N THR A 103 6.40 -20.97 -13.18
CA THR A 103 5.20 -21.55 -12.55
C THR A 103 4.46 -20.58 -11.68
N LYS A 104 5.10 -19.46 -11.28
CA LYS A 104 4.57 -18.46 -10.34
C LYS A 104 4.15 -19.05 -8.99
N SER A 105 4.74 -20.16 -8.58
CA SER A 105 4.43 -20.77 -7.29
C SER A 105 4.82 -19.82 -6.14
N PRO A 106 3.89 -19.56 -5.18
CA PRO A 106 4.09 -18.58 -4.12
C PRO A 106 5.28 -18.88 -3.21
N ASP A 107 5.99 -17.83 -2.76
CA ASP A 107 7.06 -17.94 -1.77
C ASP A 107 6.80 -17.10 -0.51
N ALA A 108 6.00 -17.63 0.40
CA ALA A 108 5.74 -17.01 1.69
C ALA A 108 6.98 -16.97 2.59
N ALA A 109 7.91 -17.92 2.42
CA ALA A 109 9.10 -17.99 3.26
C ALA A 109 10.06 -16.84 2.96
N VAL A 110 10.35 -16.59 1.69
CA VAL A 110 11.17 -15.44 1.27
C VAL A 110 10.49 -14.11 1.60
N THR A 111 9.16 -14.06 1.49
CA THR A 111 8.39 -12.88 1.88
C THR A 111 8.58 -12.56 3.37
N ALA A 112 8.44 -13.55 4.25
CA ALA A 112 8.66 -13.37 5.68
C ALA A 112 10.11 -12.94 6.00
N ALA A 113 11.08 -13.49 5.30
CA ALA A 113 12.49 -13.10 5.45
C ALA A 113 12.72 -11.63 5.05
N ILE A 114 12.09 -11.16 3.96
CA ILE A 114 12.14 -9.75 3.53
C ILE A 114 11.56 -8.83 4.61
N LEU A 115 10.40 -9.17 5.18
CA LEU A 115 9.77 -8.39 6.22
C LEU A 115 10.68 -8.28 7.46
N ALA A 116 11.24 -9.39 7.91
CA ALA A 116 12.15 -9.41 9.06
C ALA A 116 13.45 -8.62 8.81
N ALA A 117 13.99 -8.69 7.61
CA ALA A 117 15.18 -7.93 7.23
C ALA A 117 14.90 -6.41 7.14
N ALA A 118 13.71 -6.03 6.66
CA ALA A 118 13.26 -4.65 6.58
C ALA A 118 13.03 -4.05 7.99
N GLU A 119 12.36 -4.80 8.88
CA GLU A 119 12.11 -4.39 10.26
C GLU A 119 13.41 -4.10 11.01
N LYS A 120 14.42 -4.97 10.90
CA LYS A 120 15.76 -4.74 11.49
C LYS A 120 16.43 -3.46 11.01
N ARG A 121 16.04 -2.95 9.84
CA ARG A 121 16.53 -1.71 9.24
C ARG A 121 15.62 -0.51 9.48
N GLY A 122 14.56 -0.67 10.27
CA GLY A 122 13.62 0.38 10.62
C GLY A 122 12.50 0.60 9.60
N LEU A 123 12.31 -0.29 8.63
CA LEU A 123 11.20 -0.23 7.67
C LEU A 123 10.14 -1.28 8.01
N ILE A 124 8.95 -0.82 8.40
CA ILE A 124 7.81 -1.69 8.70
C ILE A 124 7.06 -2.01 7.39
N LEU A 125 6.94 -3.28 7.07
CA LEU A 125 6.22 -3.81 5.92
C LEU A 125 5.20 -4.86 6.36
N LEU A 126 4.19 -5.08 5.53
CA LEU A 126 3.18 -6.11 5.77
C LEU A 126 3.04 -7.02 4.54
N SER A 127 2.94 -8.32 4.80
CA SER A 127 2.51 -9.27 3.77
C SER A 127 0.99 -9.23 3.59
N CYS A 128 0.55 -9.62 2.42
CA CYS A 128 -0.86 -9.77 2.08
C CYS A 128 -1.06 -10.86 1.02
N GLY A 129 -2.32 -11.04 0.60
CA GLY A 129 -2.68 -12.09 -0.34
C GLY A 129 -2.95 -13.43 0.37
N THR A 130 -3.62 -14.33 -0.35
CA THR A 130 -4.06 -15.63 0.18
C THR A 130 -2.87 -16.52 0.58
N ASP A 131 -1.78 -16.40 -0.17
CA ASP A 131 -0.59 -17.23 0.01
C ASP A 131 0.52 -16.50 0.80
N ALA A 132 0.22 -15.33 1.39
CA ALA A 132 1.14 -14.50 2.17
C ALA A 132 2.48 -14.19 1.45
N ASN A 133 2.48 -14.19 0.12
CA ASN A 133 3.64 -14.00 -0.74
C ASN A 133 3.70 -12.62 -1.42
N VAL A 134 2.84 -11.69 -1.00
CA VAL A 134 2.76 -10.34 -1.56
C VAL A 134 3.17 -9.32 -0.51
N VAL A 135 4.04 -8.39 -0.86
CA VAL A 135 4.37 -7.22 -0.04
C VAL A 135 3.67 -6.00 -0.64
N ARG A 136 2.86 -5.32 0.14
CA ARG A 136 2.17 -4.11 -0.27
C ARG A 136 2.81 -2.87 0.35
N LEU A 137 3.19 -1.93 -0.51
CA LEU A 137 3.65 -0.61 -0.12
C LEU A 137 2.44 0.33 -0.03
N LEU A 138 2.28 0.99 1.10
CA LEU A 138 1.19 1.93 1.37
C LEU A 138 1.72 3.06 2.25
N ALA A 139 2.56 3.92 1.67
CA ALA A 139 3.10 5.07 2.37
C ALA A 139 2.06 6.20 2.49
N PRO A 140 2.13 7.04 3.52
CA PRO A 140 1.34 8.27 3.58
C PRO A 140 1.57 9.13 2.33
N LEU A 141 0.53 9.73 1.76
CA LEU A 141 0.67 10.58 0.58
C LEU A 141 1.48 11.86 0.85
N THR A 142 1.57 12.25 2.11
CA THR A 142 2.37 13.39 2.60
C THR A 142 3.85 13.03 2.86
N ILE A 143 4.27 11.80 2.57
CA ILE A 143 5.67 11.38 2.73
C ILE A 143 6.60 12.30 1.92
N SER A 144 7.72 12.71 2.49
CA SER A 144 8.74 13.45 1.75
C SER A 144 9.47 12.53 0.75
N ASP A 145 9.98 13.11 -0.32
CA ASP A 145 10.73 12.32 -1.32
C ASP A 145 11.99 11.68 -0.70
N ALA A 146 12.66 12.38 0.22
CA ALA A 146 13.83 11.84 0.92
C ALA A 146 13.52 10.58 1.73
N VAL A 147 12.43 10.59 2.51
CA VAL A 147 12.01 9.42 3.31
C VAL A 147 11.51 8.29 2.40
N LEU A 148 10.85 8.61 1.29
CA LEU A 148 10.46 7.61 0.30
C LEU A 148 11.69 6.90 -0.30
N GLU A 149 12.72 7.65 -0.69
CA GLU A 149 13.95 7.09 -1.25
C GLU A 149 14.71 6.25 -0.22
N GLU A 150 14.80 6.70 1.03
CA GLU A 150 15.37 5.94 2.12
C GLU A 150 14.64 4.59 2.30
N GLY A 151 13.31 4.62 2.37
CA GLY A 151 12.49 3.42 2.49
C GLY A 151 12.67 2.45 1.31
N LEU A 152 12.75 2.96 0.09
CA LEU A 152 13.01 2.15 -1.11
C LEU A 152 14.43 1.54 -1.10
N GLY A 153 15.40 2.27 -0.60
CA GLY A 153 16.78 1.77 -0.40
C GLY A 153 16.83 0.62 0.61
N ILE A 154 16.17 0.79 1.77
CA ILE A 154 16.04 -0.26 2.79
C ILE A 154 15.33 -1.49 2.23
N LEU A 155 14.23 -1.29 1.49
CA LEU A 155 13.49 -2.36 0.84
C LEU A 155 14.39 -3.18 -0.10
N SER A 156 15.15 -2.51 -0.97
CA SER A 156 16.06 -3.18 -1.91
C SER A 156 17.13 -4.00 -1.18
N ALA A 157 17.73 -3.44 -0.13
CA ALA A 157 18.72 -4.15 0.66
C ALA A 157 18.12 -5.40 1.32
N SER A 158 16.90 -5.28 1.86
CA SER A 158 16.20 -6.39 2.51
C SER A 158 15.79 -7.50 1.54
N VAL A 159 15.34 -7.12 0.34
CA VAL A 159 15.01 -8.08 -0.73
C VAL A 159 16.26 -8.83 -1.18
N ARG A 160 17.36 -8.13 -1.45
CA ARG A 160 18.63 -8.79 -1.86
C ARG A 160 19.14 -9.75 -0.80
N GLU A 161 19.16 -9.33 0.48
CA GLU A 161 19.57 -10.20 1.59
C GLU A 161 18.71 -11.46 1.67
N ALA A 162 17.40 -11.32 1.66
CA ALA A 162 16.48 -12.45 1.76
C ALA A 162 16.56 -13.43 0.57
N CYS A 163 16.92 -12.90 -0.61
CA CYS A 163 17.09 -13.70 -1.83
C CYS A 163 18.55 -14.19 -2.04
N GLY A 164 19.45 -13.96 -1.10
CA GLY A 164 20.86 -14.39 -1.20
C GLY A 164 21.64 -13.69 -2.32
N ILE A 165 21.23 -12.48 -2.72
CA ILE A 165 21.90 -11.69 -3.74
C ILE A 165 22.88 -10.75 -3.04
N GLU A 166 24.18 -10.95 -3.26
CA GLU A 166 25.21 -10.04 -2.73
C GLU A 166 24.99 -8.63 -3.29
N SER A 167 24.96 -7.62 -2.41
CA SER A 167 25.00 -6.24 -2.86
C SER A 167 26.33 -6.04 -3.59
N ALA A 168 26.27 -5.61 -4.85
CA ALA A 168 27.47 -5.14 -5.52
C ALA A 168 28.17 -4.16 -4.58
N ARG A 169 29.36 -4.51 -4.08
CA ARG A 169 30.17 -3.63 -3.24
C ARG A 169 30.31 -2.31 -4.00
N ALA A 170 29.89 -1.21 -3.34
CA ALA A 170 30.25 0.10 -3.82
C ALA A 170 31.76 0.11 -3.95
N VAL A 171 32.26 0.13 -5.18
CA VAL A 171 33.66 0.37 -5.45
C VAL A 171 33.92 1.79 -5.01
N ALA A 172 34.77 1.92 -3.98
CA ALA A 172 35.17 3.18 -3.37
C ALA A 172 35.92 4.06 -4.37
#